data_efabad8ec10a3abdc19bb18b595acb08
#
_entry.id   efabad8ec10a3abdc19bb18b595acb08
#
_cell.length_a   1.000
_cell.length_b   1.000
_cell.length_c   1.000
_cell.angle_alpha   90.00
_cell.angle_beta   90.00
_cell.angle_gamma   90.00
#
_symmetry.space_group_name_H-M   'P 1'
#
loop_
_entity.id
_entity.type
_entity.pdbx_description
1 polymer ?
#
loop_
_entity_poly.entity_id
_entity_poly.type
_entity_poly.pdbx_seq_one_letter_code
_entity_poly.pdbx_strand_id
1 'polypeptide(L)'
;MGTLAPENIIARTKTSTGPIKKAPLHPGARSDAAGKAVSNVILLSLPDEEYKLLRPNLIPADLPQYEILHEPGEKIDFTYFLNDGMASLVALSRDGRSVEVGIVGVEGMVGMPLTVGLRRGTFRAIMQMSGTGVRVPSDVFQELLLYAPTLRSQLSRFALMHGMQVAQLAACNRLHEIVQRLSRWLLMCQDRVDSQLLPLTHEFLAQMLGTGRPSVSLAATALENAGLIENLRGSVKILNRKNLEAATCECYGVIQHFNGGLGLK
;
A
#
# COMPACT_ATOMS: atom_id res chain seq x y z
N MET A 1 11.17 59.61 -1.34
CA MET A 1 11.09 58.26 -1.95
C MET A 1 11.69 57.30 -0.95
N GLY A 2 10.87 56.72 -0.11
CA GLY A 2 11.28 55.82 0.96
C GLY A 2 10.69 54.46 0.71
N THR A 3 11.53 53.47 0.47
CA THR A 3 11.18 52.05 0.32
C THR A 3 10.91 51.45 1.69
N LEU A 4 9.69 51.07 1.95
CA LEU A 4 9.30 50.26 3.12
C LEU A 4 9.60 48.79 2.81
N ALA A 5 10.48 48.18 3.60
CA ALA A 5 10.67 46.73 3.66
C ALA A 5 9.53 46.07 4.46
N PRO A 6 9.04 44.88 4.09
CA PRO A 6 8.07 44.17 4.90
C PRO A 6 8.78 43.47 6.07
N GLU A 7 8.44 43.90 7.27
CA GLU A 7 8.87 43.24 8.51
C GLU A 7 8.14 41.92 8.73
N ASN A 8 8.93 40.95 9.15
CA ASN A 8 8.60 39.62 9.64
C ASN A 8 7.39 39.55 10.59
N ILE A 9 6.35 38.82 10.17
CA ILE A 9 5.34 38.28 11.09
C ILE A 9 5.38 36.75 10.98
N ILE A 10 6.31 36.10 11.63
CA ILE A 10 6.19 34.70 12.03
C ILE A 10 6.45 34.64 13.53
N ALA A 11 5.40 34.85 14.32
CA ALA A 11 5.41 34.52 15.72
C ALA A 11 5.55 32.99 15.86
N ARG A 12 6.71 32.55 16.37
CA ARG A 12 6.97 31.15 16.76
C ARG A 12 6.10 30.81 17.97
N THR A 13 4.94 30.24 17.76
CA THR A 13 4.26 29.47 18.78
C THR A 13 5.04 28.15 18.96
N LYS A 14 5.81 28.06 20.03
CA LYS A 14 6.37 26.79 20.52
C LYS A 14 5.22 25.94 21.05
N THR A 15 4.63 25.13 20.18
CA THR A 15 3.84 23.99 20.64
C THR A 15 4.83 22.92 21.08
N SER A 16 4.92 22.73 22.39
CA SER A 16 5.60 21.61 23.03
C SER A 16 4.87 20.33 22.67
N THR A 17 5.23 19.73 21.54
CA THR A 17 4.89 18.33 21.26
C THR A 17 5.94 17.47 21.97
N GLY A 18 5.63 17.07 23.21
CA GLY A 18 6.34 15.97 23.85
C GLY A 18 6.30 14.74 22.91
N PRO A 19 7.33 13.87 22.94
CA PRO A 19 7.37 12.71 22.09
C PRO A 19 6.13 11.85 22.37
N ILE A 20 5.27 11.67 21.37
CA ILE A 20 4.20 10.67 21.41
C ILE A 20 4.93 9.35 21.58
N LYS A 21 4.84 8.74 22.76
CA LYS A 21 5.35 7.38 23.01
C LYS A 21 4.62 6.47 22.02
N LYS A 22 5.31 6.05 20.97
CA LYS A 22 4.84 5.02 20.06
C LYS A 22 4.63 3.77 20.93
N ALA A 23 3.38 3.34 21.10
CA ALA A 23 3.11 2.01 21.62
C ALA A 23 3.82 1.01 20.70
N PRO A 24 4.53 0.00 21.23
CA PRO A 24 5.21 -0.97 20.40
C PRO A 24 4.16 -1.69 19.54
N LEU A 25 4.26 -1.52 18.22
CA LEU A 25 3.41 -2.18 17.23
C LEU A 25 3.86 -3.65 17.12
N HIS A 26 3.44 -4.50 18.04
CA HIS A 26 3.69 -5.94 17.94
C HIS A 26 2.51 -6.61 17.24
N PRO A 27 2.75 -7.35 16.15
CA PRO A 27 1.75 -8.25 15.59
C PRO A 27 1.17 -9.14 16.68
N GLY A 28 -0.16 -9.28 16.72
CA GLY A 28 -0.83 -10.08 17.75
C GLY A 28 -1.09 -9.39 19.12
N ALA A 29 -0.67 -8.12 19.30
CA ALA A 29 -1.01 -7.36 20.50
C ALA A 29 -2.52 -7.10 20.61
N ARG A 30 -3.26 -7.24 19.51
CA ARG A 30 -4.72 -7.02 19.39
C ARG A 30 -5.37 -8.16 18.62
N SER A 31 -6.67 -8.36 18.85
CA SER A 31 -7.46 -9.41 18.20
C SER A 31 -8.75 -8.85 17.61
N ASP A 32 -9.20 -9.46 16.50
CA ASP A 32 -10.49 -9.20 15.87
C ASP A 32 -11.70 -9.70 16.70
N ALA A 33 -12.89 -9.66 16.12
CA ALA A 33 -14.11 -10.10 16.76
C ALA A 33 -14.11 -11.60 17.12
N ALA A 34 -13.39 -12.44 16.34
CA ALA A 34 -13.26 -13.87 16.56
C ALA A 34 -12.06 -14.26 17.45
N GLY A 35 -11.28 -13.28 17.93
CA GLY A 35 -10.10 -13.52 18.76
C GLY A 35 -8.83 -13.84 17.98
N LYS A 36 -8.82 -13.76 16.63
CA LYS A 36 -7.62 -13.91 15.81
C LYS A 36 -6.74 -12.67 15.90
N ALA A 37 -5.44 -12.86 15.85
CA ALA A 37 -4.46 -11.78 15.91
C ALA A 37 -4.59 -10.79 14.76
N VAL A 38 -4.43 -9.49 15.05
CA VAL A 38 -4.41 -8.40 14.07
C VAL A 38 -2.97 -7.93 13.90
N SER A 39 -2.55 -7.75 12.64
CA SER A 39 -1.20 -7.28 12.27
C SER A 39 -1.23 -5.96 11.50
N ASN A 40 -2.41 -5.49 11.07
CA ASN A 40 -2.54 -4.23 10.32
C ASN A 40 -2.03 -3.03 11.13
N VAL A 41 -1.11 -2.27 10.56
CA VAL A 41 -0.40 -1.17 11.24
C VAL A 41 -1.34 -0.06 11.67
N ILE A 42 -2.34 0.28 10.85
CA ILE A 42 -3.33 1.31 11.20
C ILE A 42 -4.11 0.88 12.43
N LEU A 43 -4.64 -0.36 12.44
CA LEU A 43 -5.42 -0.88 13.55
C LEU A 43 -4.60 -1.02 14.84
N LEU A 44 -3.34 -1.44 14.73
CA LEU A 44 -2.43 -1.55 15.88
C LEU A 44 -2.08 -0.19 16.48
N SER A 45 -2.06 0.88 15.67
CA SER A 45 -1.69 2.24 16.10
C SER A 45 -2.79 3.00 16.85
N LEU A 46 -4.01 2.46 16.89
CA LEU A 46 -5.15 3.15 17.51
C LEU A 46 -5.05 3.17 19.04
N PRO A 47 -5.62 4.18 19.72
CA PRO A 47 -5.86 4.12 21.16
C PRO A 47 -6.81 2.96 21.52
N ASP A 48 -6.69 2.44 22.73
CA ASP A 48 -7.49 1.29 23.19
C ASP A 48 -9.01 1.56 23.12
N GLU A 49 -9.43 2.78 23.40
CA GLU A 49 -10.83 3.15 23.36
C GLU A 49 -11.40 3.10 21.93
N GLU A 50 -10.67 3.62 20.96
CA GLU A 50 -11.08 3.53 19.55
C GLU A 50 -11.01 2.09 19.04
N TYR A 51 -10.00 1.31 19.45
CA TYR A 51 -9.90 -0.08 19.05
C TYR A 51 -11.04 -0.93 19.62
N LYS A 52 -11.41 -0.74 20.88
CA LYS A 52 -12.58 -1.41 21.52
C LYS A 52 -13.87 -1.12 20.77
N LEU A 53 -14.05 0.11 20.24
CA LEU A 53 -15.19 0.49 19.43
C LEU A 53 -15.23 -0.25 18.08
N LEU A 54 -14.08 -0.41 17.43
CA LEU A 54 -13.96 -1.08 16.13
C LEU A 54 -14.06 -2.61 16.26
N ARG A 55 -13.44 -3.18 17.29
CA ARG A 55 -13.19 -4.61 17.43
C ARG A 55 -14.42 -5.51 17.16
N PRO A 56 -15.64 -5.22 17.65
CA PRO A 56 -16.82 -6.05 17.39
C PRO A 56 -17.18 -6.18 15.91
N ASN A 57 -16.75 -5.22 15.09
CA ASN A 57 -17.05 -5.12 13.67
C ASN A 57 -15.88 -5.57 12.76
N LEU A 58 -14.75 -5.98 13.34
CA LEU A 58 -13.59 -6.51 12.61
C LEU A 58 -13.85 -7.98 12.27
N ILE A 59 -14.47 -8.22 11.12
CA ILE A 59 -14.84 -9.56 10.63
C ILE A 59 -13.61 -10.20 9.98
N PRO A 60 -13.13 -11.38 10.45
CA PRO A 60 -12.04 -12.08 9.80
C PRO A 60 -12.32 -12.34 8.32
N ALA A 61 -11.30 -12.21 7.49
CA ALA A 61 -11.37 -12.47 6.07
C ALA A 61 -10.13 -13.27 5.62
N ASP A 62 -10.37 -14.39 4.95
CA ASP A 62 -9.37 -15.07 4.15
C ASP A 62 -9.40 -14.45 2.76
N LEU A 63 -8.26 -14.06 2.24
CA LEU A 63 -8.13 -13.25 1.02
C LEU A 63 -7.24 -14.01 0.02
N PRO A 64 -7.82 -14.93 -0.76
CA PRO A 64 -7.05 -15.72 -1.74
C PRO A 64 -6.52 -14.85 -2.87
N GLN A 65 -5.44 -15.31 -3.50
CA GLN A 65 -4.85 -14.64 -4.66
C GLN A 65 -5.90 -14.50 -5.78
N TYR A 66 -5.91 -13.34 -6.42
CA TYR A 66 -6.85 -12.93 -7.49
C TYR A 66 -8.28 -12.66 -7.05
N GLU A 67 -8.59 -12.69 -5.76
CA GLU A 67 -9.89 -12.23 -5.27
C GLU A 67 -10.06 -10.73 -5.55
N ILE A 68 -11.20 -10.38 -6.17
CA ILE A 68 -11.57 -9.00 -6.44
C ILE A 68 -12.31 -8.46 -5.21
N LEU A 69 -11.73 -7.47 -4.55
CA LEU A 69 -12.29 -6.84 -3.37
C LEU A 69 -13.34 -5.76 -3.70
N HIS A 70 -13.15 -5.07 -4.81
CA HIS A 70 -14.16 -4.21 -5.45
C HIS A 70 -13.78 -3.88 -6.89
N GLU A 71 -14.78 -3.62 -7.70
CA GLU A 71 -14.68 -3.22 -9.10
C GLU A 71 -14.81 -1.69 -9.27
N PRO A 72 -14.22 -1.10 -10.34
CA PRO A 72 -14.40 0.32 -10.64
C PRO A 72 -15.86 0.65 -10.94
N GLY A 73 -16.36 1.72 -10.33
CA GLY A 73 -17.73 2.20 -10.51
C GLY A 73 -18.79 1.41 -9.75
N GLU A 74 -18.47 0.28 -9.16
CA GLU A 74 -19.39 -0.47 -8.33
C GLU A 74 -19.40 0.03 -6.87
N LYS A 75 -20.45 -0.33 -6.12
CA LYS A 75 -20.55 -0.01 -4.71
C LYS A 75 -19.49 -0.79 -3.95
N ILE A 76 -18.74 -0.10 -3.10
CA ILE A 76 -17.78 -0.72 -2.18
C ILE A 76 -18.56 -1.18 -0.95
N ASP A 77 -18.74 -2.48 -0.78
CA ASP A 77 -19.51 -3.04 0.31
C ASP A 77 -18.71 -3.21 1.59
N PHE A 78 -17.39 -3.38 1.50
CA PHE A 78 -16.50 -3.56 2.63
C PHE A 78 -15.22 -2.72 2.49
N THR A 79 -14.68 -2.30 3.63
CA THR A 79 -13.26 -1.93 3.72
C THR A 79 -12.47 -3.11 4.28
N TYR A 80 -11.20 -3.24 3.87
CA TYR A 80 -10.32 -4.32 4.29
C TYR A 80 -9.04 -3.76 4.90
N PHE A 81 -8.61 -4.34 6.02
CA PHE A 81 -7.33 -4.12 6.66
C PHE A 81 -6.56 -5.42 6.61
N LEU A 82 -5.48 -5.45 5.83
CA LEU A 82 -4.70 -6.68 5.63
C LEU A 82 -3.83 -6.97 6.85
N ASN A 83 -3.76 -8.24 7.26
CA ASN A 83 -2.83 -8.73 8.27
C ASN A 83 -1.55 -9.27 7.64
N ASP A 84 -1.67 -9.77 6.43
CA ASP A 84 -0.59 -10.23 5.54
C ASP A 84 -1.07 -10.21 4.09
N GLY A 85 -0.20 -10.60 3.17
CA GLY A 85 -0.49 -10.53 1.74
C GLY A 85 -0.45 -9.10 1.17
N MET A 86 -0.96 -8.94 -0.03
CA MET A 86 -0.91 -7.66 -0.75
C MET A 86 -2.06 -7.53 -1.75
N ALA A 87 -2.71 -6.37 -1.76
CA ALA A 87 -3.68 -5.98 -2.77
C ALA A 87 -3.08 -4.96 -3.73
N SER A 88 -3.44 -5.05 -5.02
CA SER A 88 -3.14 -4.06 -6.05
C SER A 88 -4.38 -3.23 -6.38
N LEU A 89 -4.19 -1.93 -6.56
CA LEU A 89 -5.16 -1.03 -7.15
C LEU A 89 -4.85 -0.90 -8.64
N VAL A 90 -5.78 -1.30 -9.49
CA VAL A 90 -5.58 -1.46 -10.93
C VAL A 90 -6.52 -0.55 -11.70
N ALA A 91 -5.97 0.32 -12.53
CA ALA A 91 -6.72 1.08 -13.51
C ALA A 91 -7.01 0.20 -14.73
N LEU A 92 -8.27 0.22 -15.18
CA LEU A 92 -8.72 -0.52 -16.36
C LEU A 92 -9.04 0.47 -17.48
N SER A 93 -8.53 0.22 -18.68
CA SER A 93 -8.90 0.99 -19.86
C SER A 93 -10.01 0.30 -20.64
N ARG A 94 -10.70 1.04 -21.50
CA ARG A 94 -11.83 0.54 -22.28
C ARG A 94 -11.47 -0.54 -23.30
N ASP A 95 -10.20 -0.60 -23.71
CA ASP A 95 -9.65 -1.62 -24.62
C ASP A 95 -9.15 -2.87 -23.90
N GLY A 96 -9.46 -3.02 -22.60
CA GLY A 96 -9.13 -4.20 -21.79
C GLY A 96 -7.71 -4.20 -21.20
N ARG A 97 -6.88 -3.19 -21.49
CA ARG A 97 -5.57 -3.07 -20.84
C ARG A 97 -5.71 -2.64 -19.39
N SER A 98 -4.76 -3.05 -18.59
CA SER A 98 -4.71 -2.71 -17.18
C SER A 98 -3.30 -2.28 -16.76
N VAL A 99 -3.24 -1.44 -15.74
CA VAL A 99 -1.97 -1.03 -15.11
C VAL A 99 -2.19 -0.85 -13.62
N GLU A 100 -1.23 -1.31 -12.82
CA GLU A 100 -1.23 -1.05 -11.39
C GLU A 100 -0.90 0.43 -11.11
N VAL A 101 -1.73 1.04 -10.32
CA VAL A 101 -1.57 2.44 -9.88
C VAL A 101 -1.15 2.54 -8.41
N GLY A 102 -1.23 1.46 -7.66
CA GLY A 102 -0.78 1.40 -6.28
C GLY A 102 -0.95 0.03 -5.67
N ILE A 103 -0.23 -0.21 -4.59
CA ILE A 103 -0.29 -1.44 -3.79
C ILE A 103 -0.58 -1.12 -2.33
N VAL A 104 -1.28 -2.04 -1.67
CA VAL A 104 -1.67 -1.95 -0.26
C VAL A 104 -1.30 -3.25 0.43
N GLY A 105 -0.57 -3.17 1.52
CA GLY A 105 -0.24 -4.27 2.41
C GLY A 105 -0.77 -4.01 3.83
N VAL A 106 -0.04 -4.51 4.81
CA VAL A 106 -0.36 -4.36 6.25
C VAL A 106 -0.35 -2.91 6.73
N GLU A 107 0.27 -2.01 5.97
CA GLU A 107 0.39 -0.58 6.28
C GLU A 107 -0.88 0.23 6.01
N GLY A 108 -1.82 -0.35 5.28
CA GLY A 108 -2.92 0.42 4.72
C GLY A 108 -4.29 -0.24 4.83
N MET A 109 -5.22 0.29 4.04
CA MET A 109 -6.54 -0.27 3.89
C MET A 109 -6.99 -0.26 2.42
N VAL A 110 -7.81 -1.22 2.01
CA VAL A 110 -8.57 -1.21 0.75
C VAL A 110 -9.96 -0.66 1.02
N GLY A 111 -10.49 0.17 0.11
CA GLY A 111 -11.75 0.87 0.27
C GLY A 111 -11.60 2.33 0.67
N MET A 112 -10.47 2.97 0.32
CA MET A 112 -10.16 4.38 0.63
C MET A 112 -11.28 5.39 0.34
N PRO A 113 -12.07 5.29 -0.73
CA PRO A 113 -13.17 6.23 -0.99
C PRO A 113 -14.15 6.34 0.19
N LEU A 114 -14.37 5.26 0.95
CA LEU A 114 -15.27 5.24 2.11
C LEU A 114 -14.85 6.20 3.22
N THR A 115 -13.56 6.54 3.32
CA THR A 115 -13.03 7.43 4.37
C THR A 115 -13.55 8.86 4.27
N VAL A 116 -13.99 9.26 3.08
CA VAL A 116 -14.55 10.59 2.77
C VAL A 116 -16.01 10.51 2.31
N GLY A 117 -16.71 9.42 2.60
CA GLY A 117 -18.13 9.25 2.29
C GLY A 117 -18.44 8.82 0.86
N LEU A 118 -17.43 8.60 0.01
CA LEU A 118 -17.62 8.11 -1.34
C LEU A 118 -17.80 6.57 -1.32
N ARG A 119 -18.86 6.09 -1.96
CA ARG A 119 -19.21 4.66 -1.97
C ARG A 119 -18.74 3.91 -3.22
N ARG A 120 -18.05 4.56 -4.13
CA ARG A 120 -17.55 4.01 -5.39
C ARG A 120 -16.13 4.49 -5.62
N GLY A 121 -15.30 3.64 -6.24
CA GLY A 121 -13.94 3.97 -6.64
C GLY A 121 -13.75 3.90 -8.15
N THR A 122 -12.61 4.37 -8.64
CA THR A 122 -12.24 4.34 -10.06
C THR A 122 -11.30 3.19 -10.42
N PHE A 123 -10.82 2.45 -9.42
CA PHE A 123 -9.88 1.35 -9.58
C PHE A 123 -10.50 0.03 -9.16
N ARG A 124 -10.05 -1.07 -9.80
CA ARG A 124 -10.24 -2.42 -9.25
C ARG A 124 -9.27 -2.60 -8.08
N ALA A 125 -9.74 -3.15 -6.98
CA ALA A 125 -8.87 -3.69 -5.95
C ALA A 125 -8.87 -5.21 -6.02
N ILE A 126 -7.70 -5.82 -6.17
CA ILE A 126 -7.53 -7.26 -6.34
C ILE A 126 -6.40 -7.76 -5.44
N MET A 127 -6.60 -8.91 -4.80
CA MET A 127 -5.52 -9.56 -4.05
C MET A 127 -4.46 -10.08 -5.00
N GLN A 128 -3.30 -9.48 -4.93
CA GLN A 128 -2.11 -9.82 -5.70
C GLN A 128 -1.41 -11.05 -5.14
N MET A 129 -1.28 -11.08 -3.83
CA MET A 129 -0.74 -12.19 -3.06
C MET A 129 -1.74 -12.54 -1.98
N SER A 130 -2.03 -13.85 -1.87
CA SER A 130 -2.94 -14.35 -0.85
C SER A 130 -2.52 -13.90 0.53
N GLY A 131 -3.49 -13.70 1.38
CA GLY A 131 -3.26 -13.29 2.75
C GLY A 131 -4.51 -13.39 3.58
N THR A 132 -4.44 -12.80 4.75
CA THR A 132 -5.54 -12.68 5.70
C THR A 132 -5.75 -11.23 6.08
N GLY A 133 -6.89 -10.94 6.68
CA GLY A 133 -7.18 -9.62 7.18
C GLY A 133 -8.48 -9.56 7.95
N VAL A 134 -8.94 -8.35 8.14
CA VAL A 134 -10.29 -8.08 8.64
C VAL A 134 -11.02 -7.17 7.68
N ARG A 135 -12.33 -7.38 7.57
CA ARG A 135 -13.22 -6.50 6.80
C ARG A 135 -14.28 -5.88 7.69
N VAL A 136 -14.69 -4.67 7.33
CA VAL A 136 -15.77 -3.96 8.00
C VAL A 136 -16.81 -3.54 6.95
N PRO A 137 -18.11 -3.78 7.16
CA PRO A 137 -19.16 -3.31 6.26
C PRO A 137 -19.09 -1.79 6.07
N SER A 138 -19.31 -1.30 4.85
CA SER A 138 -19.10 0.11 4.50
C SER A 138 -19.96 1.08 5.33
N ASP A 139 -21.20 0.72 5.60
CA ASP A 139 -22.10 1.56 6.39
C ASP A 139 -21.64 1.67 7.85
N VAL A 140 -21.27 0.53 8.44
CA VAL A 140 -20.72 0.46 9.81
C VAL A 140 -19.39 1.22 9.89
N PHE A 141 -18.52 1.06 8.89
CA PHE A 141 -17.24 1.76 8.87
C PHE A 141 -17.40 3.28 8.84
N GLN A 142 -18.32 3.79 8.02
CA GLN A 142 -18.59 5.23 7.95
C GLN A 142 -19.17 5.78 9.27
N GLU A 143 -20.01 5.01 9.96
CA GLU A 143 -20.51 5.38 11.29
C GLU A 143 -19.38 5.39 12.33
N LEU A 144 -18.54 4.36 12.36
CA LEU A 144 -17.42 4.27 13.30
C LEU A 144 -16.44 5.45 13.15
N LEU A 145 -16.23 5.96 11.93
CA LEU A 145 -15.36 7.12 11.68
C LEU A 145 -15.84 8.40 12.39
N LEU A 146 -17.11 8.51 12.73
CA LEU A 146 -17.63 9.66 13.47
C LEU A 146 -17.10 9.68 14.92
N TYR A 147 -16.81 8.52 15.49
CA TYR A 147 -16.41 8.33 16.89
C TYR A 147 -14.95 7.91 17.06
N ALA A 148 -14.19 7.76 15.95
CA ALA A 148 -12.80 7.32 15.94
C ALA A 148 -11.89 8.37 15.27
N PRO A 149 -11.61 9.50 15.93
CA PRO A 149 -10.83 10.61 15.35
C PRO A 149 -9.39 10.21 15.02
N THR A 150 -8.75 9.34 15.82
CA THR A 150 -7.39 8.86 15.54
C THR A 150 -7.38 7.97 14.31
N LEU A 151 -8.34 7.04 14.17
CA LEU A 151 -8.50 6.25 12.95
C LEU A 151 -8.64 7.15 11.73
N ARG A 152 -9.53 8.14 11.78
CA ARG A 152 -9.73 9.09 10.68
C ARG A 152 -8.45 9.84 10.32
N SER A 153 -7.68 10.26 11.31
CA SER A 153 -6.38 10.91 11.10
C SER A 153 -5.37 9.98 10.44
N GLN A 154 -5.25 8.73 10.91
CA GLN A 154 -4.35 7.73 10.32
C GLN A 154 -4.74 7.40 8.87
N LEU A 155 -6.02 7.27 8.59
CA LEU A 155 -6.52 7.02 7.24
C LEU A 155 -6.27 8.20 6.29
N SER A 156 -6.46 9.44 6.76
CA SER A 156 -6.12 10.64 5.98
C SER A 156 -4.63 10.71 5.68
N ARG A 157 -3.78 10.36 6.64
CA ARG A 157 -2.33 10.27 6.47
C ARG A 157 -1.98 9.20 5.45
N PHE A 158 -2.54 7.99 5.57
CA PHE A 158 -2.34 6.91 4.62
C PHE A 158 -2.77 7.33 3.21
N ALA A 159 -3.95 7.95 3.07
CA ALA A 159 -4.45 8.44 1.78
C ALA A 159 -3.48 9.40 1.09
N LEU A 160 -2.94 10.38 1.85
CA LEU A 160 -2.00 11.34 1.31
C LEU A 160 -0.69 10.65 0.87
N MET A 161 -0.14 9.78 1.71
CA MET A 161 1.11 9.08 1.41
C MET A 161 0.95 8.12 0.24
N HIS A 162 -0.17 7.40 0.18
CA HIS A 162 -0.51 6.56 -0.97
C HIS A 162 -0.66 7.40 -2.25
N GLY A 163 -1.30 8.58 -2.19
CA GLY A 163 -1.37 9.53 -3.30
C GLY A 163 0.01 10.00 -3.78
N MET A 164 0.94 10.29 -2.87
CA MET A 164 2.33 10.64 -3.19
C MET A 164 3.07 9.45 -3.85
N GLN A 165 2.85 8.22 -3.37
CA GLN A 165 3.37 7.02 -4.00
C GLN A 165 2.84 6.87 -5.44
N VAL A 166 1.54 7.04 -5.66
CA VAL A 166 0.91 6.96 -6.99
C VAL A 166 1.51 8.02 -7.94
N ALA A 167 1.72 9.25 -7.47
CA ALA A 167 2.37 10.31 -8.24
C ALA A 167 3.81 9.93 -8.62
N GLN A 168 4.58 9.35 -7.69
CA GLN A 168 5.94 8.87 -7.96
C GLN A 168 5.94 7.71 -8.95
N LEU A 169 4.96 6.80 -8.88
CA LEU A 169 4.80 5.70 -9.84
C LEU A 169 4.47 6.23 -11.25
N ALA A 170 3.63 7.26 -11.37
CA ALA A 170 3.32 7.87 -12.66
C ALA A 170 4.58 8.48 -13.31
N ALA A 171 5.39 9.22 -12.55
CA ALA A 171 6.68 9.73 -13.02
C ALA A 171 7.64 8.59 -13.41
N CYS A 172 7.77 7.58 -12.55
CA CYS A 172 8.62 6.42 -12.78
C CYS A 172 8.26 5.67 -14.07
N ASN A 173 6.96 5.48 -14.31
CA ASN A 173 6.46 4.77 -15.50
C ASN A 173 6.80 5.50 -16.80
N ARG A 174 7.01 6.82 -16.77
CA ARG A 174 7.38 7.63 -17.94
C ARG A 174 8.88 7.81 -18.12
N LEU A 175 9.64 7.91 -17.03
CA LEU A 175 11.02 8.36 -17.02
C LEU A 175 12.04 7.23 -16.96
N HIS A 176 11.67 6.05 -16.46
CA HIS A 176 12.63 4.98 -16.18
C HIS A 176 12.41 3.74 -17.05
N GLU A 177 13.52 3.04 -17.30
CA GLU A 177 13.56 1.82 -18.10
C GLU A 177 12.88 0.65 -17.38
N ILE A 178 12.41 -0.32 -18.18
CA ILE A 178 11.62 -1.45 -17.66
C ILE A 178 12.40 -2.30 -16.63
N VAL A 179 13.71 -2.43 -16.74
CA VAL A 179 14.54 -3.16 -15.76
C VAL A 179 14.48 -2.49 -14.40
N GLN A 180 14.62 -1.16 -14.34
CA GLN A 180 14.56 -0.38 -13.12
C GLN A 180 13.15 -0.44 -12.50
N ARG A 181 12.11 -0.35 -13.32
CA ARG A 181 10.71 -0.42 -12.90
C ARG A 181 10.35 -1.79 -12.34
N LEU A 182 10.82 -2.86 -12.98
CA LEU A 182 10.64 -4.24 -12.52
C LEU A 182 11.38 -4.47 -11.20
N SER A 183 12.62 -4.04 -11.07
CA SER A 183 13.42 -4.14 -9.84
C SER A 183 12.71 -3.43 -8.67
N ARG A 184 12.27 -2.18 -8.88
CA ARG A 184 11.49 -1.42 -7.90
C ARG A 184 10.22 -2.17 -7.49
N TRP A 185 9.47 -2.67 -8.46
CA TRP A 185 8.19 -3.35 -8.22
C TRP A 185 8.37 -4.63 -7.39
N LEU A 186 9.36 -5.46 -7.74
CA LEU A 186 9.69 -6.69 -7.00
C LEU A 186 10.08 -6.39 -5.55
N LEU A 187 10.87 -5.35 -5.30
CA LEU A 187 11.23 -4.93 -3.96
C LEU A 187 10.04 -4.40 -3.16
N MET A 188 9.17 -3.60 -3.77
CA MET A 188 7.94 -3.11 -3.13
C MET A 188 7.00 -4.27 -2.73
N CYS A 189 6.96 -5.35 -3.51
CA CYS A 189 6.23 -6.56 -3.16
C CYS A 189 6.92 -7.30 -2.00
N GLN A 190 8.24 -7.52 -2.09
CA GLN A 190 9.00 -8.18 -1.02
C GLN A 190 8.85 -7.46 0.32
N ASP A 191 8.85 -6.13 0.33
CA ASP A 191 8.68 -5.32 1.54
C ASP A 191 7.35 -5.59 2.26
N ARG A 192 6.32 -6.05 1.54
CA ARG A 192 4.97 -6.26 2.08
C ARG A 192 4.68 -7.70 2.47
N VAL A 193 5.30 -8.65 1.79
CA VAL A 193 5.01 -10.08 2.03
C VAL A 193 6.12 -10.81 2.77
N ASP A 194 7.25 -10.13 3.05
CA ASP A 194 8.42 -10.68 3.74
C ASP A 194 8.88 -12.04 3.19
N SER A 195 8.83 -12.18 1.85
CA SER A 195 9.20 -13.40 1.14
C SER A 195 10.15 -13.11 -0.01
N GLN A 196 11.18 -13.96 -0.16
CA GLN A 196 12.04 -13.92 -1.34
C GLN A 196 11.37 -14.52 -2.58
N LEU A 197 10.40 -15.42 -2.39
CA LEU A 197 9.66 -16.07 -3.46
C LEU A 197 8.32 -15.34 -3.68
N LEU A 198 8.16 -14.78 -4.86
CA LEU A 198 6.98 -14.02 -5.27
C LEU A 198 6.22 -14.83 -6.34
N PRO A 199 4.99 -15.29 -6.08
CA PRO A 199 4.20 -16.10 -7.03
C PRO A 199 3.63 -15.21 -8.16
N LEU A 200 4.49 -14.87 -9.14
CA LEU A 200 4.22 -13.90 -10.19
C LEU A 200 4.63 -14.44 -11.54
N THR A 201 3.73 -14.37 -12.51
CA THR A 201 4.03 -14.70 -13.91
C THR A 201 4.48 -13.46 -14.69
N HIS A 202 5.26 -13.63 -15.76
CA HIS A 202 5.63 -12.52 -16.64
C HIS A 202 4.43 -11.84 -17.30
N GLU A 203 3.37 -12.57 -17.57
CA GLU A 203 2.11 -12.01 -18.06
C GLU A 203 1.49 -11.05 -17.07
N PHE A 204 1.43 -11.48 -15.80
CA PHE A 204 0.93 -10.65 -14.72
C PHE A 204 1.82 -9.42 -14.48
N LEU A 205 3.14 -9.60 -14.45
CA LEU A 205 4.09 -8.49 -14.35
C LEU A 205 3.92 -7.47 -15.48
N ALA A 206 3.63 -7.94 -16.70
CA ALA A 206 3.38 -7.06 -17.84
C ALA A 206 2.13 -6.19 -17.63
N GLN A 207 1.05 -6.77 -17.08
CA GLN A 207 -0.15 -6.02 -16.73
C GLN A 207 0.11 -4.99 -15.64
N MET A 208 0.81 -5.37 -14.56
CA MET A 208 1.11 -4.46 -13.44
C MET A 208 2.02 -3.31 -13.86
N LEU A 209 3.01 -3.58 -14.69
CA LEU A 209 3.94 -2.56 -15.20
C LEU A 209 3.39 -1.78 -16.41
N GLY A 210 2.19 -2.11 -16.91
CA GLY A 210 1.59 -1.44 -18.06
C GLY A 210 2.45 -1.53 -19.32
N THR A 211 3.03 -2.71 -19.60
CA THR A 211 3.93 -2.96 -20.74
C THR A 211 3.65 -4.32 -21.38
N GLY A 212 4.33 -4.62 -22.49
CA GLY A 212 4.20 -5.92 -23.14
C GLY A 212 4.99 -7.03 -22.42
N ARG A 213 4.46 -8.26 -22.39
CA ARG A 213 5.15 -9.45 -21.85
C ARG A 213 6.57 -9.65 -22.41
N PRO A 214 6.88 -9.43 -23.70
CA PRO A 214 8.24 -9.54 -24.20
C PRO A 214 9.23 -8.60 -23.49
N SER A 215 8.83 -7.35 -23.22
CA SER A 215 9.65 -6.37 -22.50
C SER A 215 9.94 -6.81 -21.07
N VAL A 216 8.95 -7.37 -20.37
CA VAL A 216 9.14 -7.93 -19.03
C VAL A 216 10.07 -9.13 -19.07
N SER A 217 9.90 -10.03 -20.04
CA SER A 217 10.76 -11.22 -20.17
C SER A 217 12.23 -10.83 -20.41
N LEU A 218 12.49 -9.84 -21.26
CA LEU A 218 13.85 -9.32 -21.48
C LEU A 218 14.43 -8.69 -20.21
N ALA A 219 13.64 -7.88 -19.49
CA ALA A 219 14.07 -7.27 -18.25
C ALA A 219 14.36 -8.31 -17.16
N ALA A 220 13.49 -9.31 -17.01
CA ALA A 220 13.66 -10.39 -16.05
C ALA A 220 14.91 -11.24 -16.37
N THR A 221 15.15 -11.55 -17.66
CA THR A 221 16.39 -12.24 -18.11
C THR A 221 17.64 -11.42 -17.81
N ALA A 222 17.60 -10.10 -17.99
CA ALA A 222 18.73 -9.23 -17.67
C ALA A 222 19.03 -9.26 -16.14
N LEU A 223 18.02 -9.21 -15.30
CA LEU A 223 18.18 -9.32 -13.84
C LEU A 223 18.68 -10.71 -13.40
N GLU A 224 18.23 -11.76 -14.06
CA GLU A 224 18.67 -13.14 -13.81
C GLU A 224 20.13 -13.34 -14.20
N ASN A 225 20.56 -12.89 -15.39
CA ASN A 225 21.94 -12.93 -15.84
C ASN A 225 22.89 -12.14 -14.93
N ALA A 226 22.38 -11.09 -14.28
CA ALA A 226 23.11 -10.35 -13.25
C ALA A 226 23.10 -11.03 -11.86
N GLY A 227 22.45 -12.19 -11.70
CA GLY A 227 22.35 -12.93 -10.44
C GLY A 227 21.49 -12.24 -9.37
N LEU A 228 20.57 -11.37 -9.77
CA LEU A 228 19.73 -10.60 -8.85
C LEU A 228 18.43 -11.33 -8.51
N ILE A 229 17.88 -12.05 -9.47
CA ILE A 229 16.66 -12.85 -9.36
C ILE A 229 16.86 -14.22 -10.00
N GLU A 230 15.94 -15.12 -9.73
CA GLU A 230 15.77 -16.41 -10.41
C GLU A 230 14.34 -16.49 -10.95
N ASN A 231 14.22 -16.72 -12.27
CA ASN A 231 12.93 -16.92 -12.90
C ASN A 231 12.50 -18.38 -12.76
N LEU A 232 11.41 -18.63 -12.06
CA LEU A 232 10.81 -19.94 -11.87
C LEU A 232 9.47 -20.04 -12.61
N ARG A 233 8.98 -21.26 -12.85
CA ARG A 233 7.66 -21.42 -13.47
C ARG A 233 6.58 -20.85 -12.58
N GLY A 234 6.01 -19.70 -12.98
CA GLY A 234 4.93 -19.03 -12.23
C GLY A 234 5.37 -18.21 -11.02
N SER A 235 6.68 -18.03 -10.81
CA SER A 235 7.21 -17.23 -9.71
C SER A 235 8.55 -16.59 -10.05
N VAL A 236 8.91 -15.57 -9.28
CA VAL A 236 10.22 -14.91 -9.31
C VAL A 236 10.79 -14.97 -7.90
N LYS A 237 12.05 -15.41 -7.77
CA LYS A 237 12.77 -15.43 -6.51
C LYS A 237 13.84 -14.34 -6.49
N ILE A 238 13.87 -13.52 -5.47
CA ILE A 238 14.90 -12.52 -5.25
C ILE A 238 16.10 -13.19 -4.61
N LEU A 239 17.25 -13.20 -5.31
CA LEU A 239 18.48 -13.84 -4.83
C LEU A 239 19.37 -12.84 -4.07
N ASN A 240 19.44 -11.61 -4.56
CA ASN A 240 20.33 -10.58 -4.00
C ASN A 240 19.60 -9.24 -3.89
N ARG A 241 18.91 -9.05 -2.74
CA ARG A 241 18.14 -7.84 -2.48
C ARG A 241 18.97 -6.57 -2.58
N LYS A 242 20.16 -6.54 -1.97
CA LYS A 242 21.03 -5.35 -1.95
C LYS A 242 21.42 -4.89 -3.36
N ASN A 243 21.79 -5.83 -4.23
CA ASN A 243 22.15 -5.51 -5.59
C ASN A 243 20.91 -5.21 -6.45
N LEU A 244 19.74 -5.82 -6.13
CA LEU A 244 18.48 -5.48 -6.77
C LEU A 244 18.03 -4.04 -6.40
N GLU A 245 18.28 -3.57 -5.18
CA GLU A 245 18.08 -2.16 -4.78
C GLU A 245 18.98 -1.22 -5.59
N ALA A 246 20.23 -1.60 -5.85
CA ALA A 246 21.14 -0.81 -6.72
C ALA A 246 20.72 -0.81 -8.20
N ALA A 247 19.95 -1.80 -8.64
CA ALA A 247 19.41 -1.88 -10.01
C ALA A 247 18.09 -1.09 -10.19
N THR A 248 17.53 -0.52 -9.12
CA THR A 248 16.31 0.33 -9.20
C THR A 248 16.68 1.76 -9.63
N CYS A 249 15.63 2.52 -9.97
CA CYS A 249 15.71 3.97 -9.99
C CYS A 249 15.53 4.55 -8.59
N GLU A 250 15.83 5.84 -8.40
CA GLU A 250 15.64 6.61 -7.18
C GLU A 250 14.20 6.55 -6.62
N CYS A 251 13.22 6.23 -7.48
CA CYS A 251 11.81 6.14 -7.09
C CYS A 251 11.57 5.11 -5.97
N TYR A 252 12.35 4.03 -5.90
CA TYR A 252 12.25 3.08 -4.80
C TYR A 252 12.61 3.73 -3.46
N GLY A 253 13.73 4.44 -3.40
CA GLY A 253 14.16 5.16 -2.19
C GLY A 253 13.16 6.24 -1.75
N VAL A 254 12.60 6.99 -2.71
CA VAL A 254 11.56 7.99 -2.44
C VAL A 254 10.32 7.35 -1.82
N ILE A 255 9.83 6.23 -2.39
CA ILE A 255 8.65 5.52 -1.87
C ILE A 255 8.94 4.93 -0.48
N GLN A 256 10.14 4.35 -0.27
CA GLN A 256 10.54 3.83 1.05
C GLN A 256 10.58 4.93 2.13
N HIS A 257 11.02 6.12 1.77
CA HIS A 257 11.01 7.26 2.68
C HIS A 257 9.57 7.61 3.14
N PHE A 258 8.59 7.61 2.23
CA PHE A 258 7.19 7.83 2.59
C PHE A 258 6.65 6.69 3.45
N ASN A 259 6.92 5.43 3.12
CA ASN A 259 6.50 4.27 3.91
C ASN A 259 7.08 4.30 5.32
N GLY A 260 8.32 4.76 5.52
CA GLY A 260 8.91 5.00 6.85
C GLY A 260 8.10 5.98 7.70
N GLY A 261 7.43 6.95 7.07
CA GLY A 261 6.49 7.85 7.73
C GLY A 261 5.23 7.16 8.28
N LEU A 262 4.84 5.98 7.76
CA LEU A 262 3.74 5.15 8.27
C LEU A 262 4.16 4.20 9.41
N GLY A 263 5.43 4.17 9.75
CA GLY A 263 5.95 3.28 10.80
C GLY A 263 6.27 1.87 10.31
N LEU A 264 6.50 1.70 8.99
CA LEU A 264 6.86 0.44 8.34
C LEU A 264 8.36 0.09 8.45
N LYS A 265 9.12 0.83 9.25
CA LYS A 265 10.53 0.56 9.62
C LYS A 265 10.70 0.60 11.12
#